data_dab17a9e91cb5a2491216e8bfd87d53d
#
_entry.id   dab17a9e91cb5a2491216e8bfd87d53d
#
_cell.length_a   1.000
_cell.length_b   1.000
_cell.length_c   1.000
_cell.angle_alpha   90.00
_cell.angle_beta   90.00
_cell.angle_gamma   90.00
#
_symmetry.space_group_name_H-M   'P 1'
#
loop_
_entity.id
_entity.type
_entity.pdbx_description
1 polymer ?
#
loop_
_entity_poly.entity_id
_entity_poly.type
_entity_poly.pdbx_seq_one_letter_code
_entity_poly.pdbx_strand_id
1 'polypeptide(L)' 'MDSDDDISRANRAKRGSPYLNTDQAAAYLKLSSRLLKRLRRAGKGPVFRLHSRFVQYHIDDLDAWSKARSVGGSDHAPA' A
#
# COMPACT_ATOMS: atom_id res chain seq x y z
N MET A 1 -2.36 14.10 14.82
CA MET A 1 -2.61 13.99 14.81
C MET A 1 -3.38 13.18 14.41
N ASP A 2 -3.45 12.73 13.76
CA ASP A 2 -4.39 12.01 13.62
C ASP A 2 -4.65 11.59 12.27
N SER A 3 -5.70 11.04 11.92
CA SER A 3 -5.97 10.53 10.62
C SER A 3 -5.81 11.56 9.56
N ASP A 4 -6.07 12.77 9.88
CA ASP A 4 -5.91 13.83 8.90
C ASP A 4 -4.48 13.99 8.52
N ASP A 5 -3.59 13.85 9.48
CA ASP A 5 -2.19 13.92 9.20
C ASP A 5 -1.74 12.82 8.28
N ASP A 6 -2.24 11.62 8.50
CA ASP A 6 -1.87 10.50 7.66
C ASP A 6 -2.34 10.69 6.24
N ILE A 7 -3.55 11.20 6.09
CA ILE A 7 -4.09 11.44 4.76
C ILE A 7 -3.29 12.53 4.08
N SER A 8 -2.94 13.56 4.80
CA SER A 8 -2.15 14.64 4.24
C SER A 8 -0.79 14.15 3.81
N ARG A 9 -0.18 13.29 4.58
CA ARG A 9 1.11 12.76 4.21
C ARG A 9 1.02 11.91 2.97
N ALA A 10 -0.02 11.11 2.84
CA ALA A 10 -0.19 10.31 1.66
C ALA A 10 -0.37 11.18 0.43
N ASN A 11 -1.13 12.25 0.57
CA ASN A 11 -1.33 13.16 -0.54
C ASN A 11 -0.05 13.85 -0.93
N ARG A 12 0.74 14.23 0.05
CA ARG A 12 2.02 14.85 -0.22
C ARG A 12 2.96 13.89 -0.91
N ALA A 13 2.95 12.63 -0.51
CA ALA A 13 3.78 11.63 -1.14
C ALA A 13 3.43 11.50 -2.61
N LYS A 14 2.16 11.56 -2.91
CA LYS A 14 1.76 11.45 -4.31
C LYS A 14 2.29 12.58 -5.15
N ARG A 15 2.41 13.75 -4.58
CA ARG A 15 2.87 14.91 -5.33
C ARG A 15 4.36 15.11 -5.24
N GLY A 16 4.94 14.84 -4.08
CA GLY A 16 6.35 15.11 -3.86
C GLY A 16 7.22 13.88 -3.78
N SER A 17 6.65 12.79 -3.32
CA SER A 17 7.40 11.56 -3.18
C SER A 17 6.45 10.40 -3.41
N PRO A 18 6.86 9.43 -4.24
CA PRO A 18 5.99 8.30 -4.52
C PRO A 18 6.04 7.20 -3.47
N TYR A 19 6.75 7.43 -2.38
CA TYR A 19 6.88 6.40 -1.36
C TYR A 19 5.91 6.60 -0.21
N LEU A 20 5.31 5.50 0.23
CA LEU A 20 4.35 5.51 1.32
C LEU A 20 4.81 4.53 2.40
N ASN A 21 4.51 4.85 3.65
CA ASN A 21 4.79 3.90 4.71
C ASN A 21 3.69 2.84 4.73
N THR A 22 3.79 1.88 5.65
CA THR A 22 2.84 0.78 5.70
C THR A 22 1.40 1.25 5.89
N ASP A 23 1.19 2.17 6.82
CA ASP A 23 -0.18 2.64 7.07
C ASP A 23 -0.74 3.40 5.88
N GLN A 24 0.09 4.22 5.25
CA GLN A 24 -0.33 4.97 4.09
C GLN A 24 -0.61 4.04 2.91
N ALA A 25 0.23 3.03 2.73
CA ALA A 25 0.05 2.08 1.65
C ALA A 25 -1.24 1.28 1.86
N ALA A 26 -1.51 0.89 3.10
CA ALA A 26 -2.74 0.16 3.40
C ALA A 26 -3.95 1.01 3.07
N ALA A 27 -3.91 2.28 3.46
CA ALA A 27 -5.01 3.18 3.17
C ALA A 27 -5.18 3.36 1.66
N TYR A 28 -4.09 3.45 0.95
CA TYR A 28 -4.12 3.61 -0.48
C TYR A 28 -4.78 2.40 -1.15
N LEU A 29 -4.51 1.21 -0.63
CA LEU A 29 -5.08 -0.01 -1.16
C LEU A 29 -6.42 -0.35 -0.53
N LYS A 30 -6.85 0.43 0.44
CA LYS A 30 -8.10 0.21 1.18
C LYS A 30 -8.07 -1.11 1.94
N LEU A 31 -6.92 -1.41 2.49
CA LEU A 31 -6.74 -2.57 3.34
C LEU A 31 -6.42 -2.09 4.75
N SER A 32 -6.50 -3.00 5.72
CA SER A 32 -6.04 -2.65 7.05
C SER A 32 -4.52 -2.80 7.09
N SER A 33 -3.89 -2.04 7.95
CA SER A 33 -2.44 -2.17 8.11
C SER A 33 -2.05 -3.57 8.56
N ARG A 34 -2.89 -4.16 9.39
CA ARG A 34 -2.64 -5.51 9.87
C ARG A 34 -2.62 -6.51 8.71
N LEU A 35 -3.58 -6.39 7.81
CA LEU A 35 -3.63 -7.29 6.66
C LEU A 35 -2.42 -7.08 5.77
N LEU A 36 -2.06 -5.82 5.52
CA LEU A 36 -0.91 -5.56 4.68
C LEU A 36 0.37 -6.14 5.28
N LYS A 37 0.53 -6.01 6.59
CA LYS A 37 1.70 -6.60 7.25
C LYS A 37 1.70 -8.11 7.14
N ARG A 38 0.53 -8.73 7.26
CA ARG A 38 0.43 -10.17 7.13
C ARG A 38 0.82 -10.60 5.72
N LEU A 39 0.34 -9.90 4.72
CA LEU A 39 0.68 -10.22 3.35
C LEU A 39 2.18 -10.06 3.11
N ARG A 40 2.76 -9.03 3.68
CA ARG A 40 4.19 -8.81 3.54
C ARG A 40 4.98 -9.97 4.12
N ARG A 41 4.59 -10.41 5.30
CA ARG A 41 5.30 -11.53 5.94
C ARG A 41 5.15 -12.81 5.16
N ALA A 42 4.01 -12.99 4.52
CA ALA A 42 3.77 -14.19 3.74
C ALA A 42 4.39 -14.12 2.35
N GLY A 43 4.96 -12.98 2.00
CA GLY A 43 5.54 -12.84 0.67
C GLY A 43 4.50 -12.71 -0.42
N LYS A 44 3.28 -12.31 -0.04
CA LYS A 44 2.18 -12.22 -1.00
C LYS A 44 1.70 -10.80 -1.21
N GLY A 45 2.31 -9.84 -0.58
CA GLY A 45 1.90 -8.46 -0.72
C GLY A 45 2.67 -7.76 -1.81
N PRO A 46 2.47 -6.46 -1.95
CA PRO A 46 3.20 -5.70 -2.95
C PRO A 46 4.68 -5.62 -2.62
N VAL A 47 5.44 -5.30 -3.62
CA VAL A 47 6.87 -5.09 -3.43
C VAL A 47 7.08 -3.96 -2.44
N PHE A 48 8.04 -4.11 -1.55
CA PHE A 48 8.36 -3.06 -0.59
C PHE A 48 9.88 -2.91 -0.53
N ARG A 49 10.30 -1.81 0.05
CA ARG A 49 11.72 -1.52 0.21
C ARG A 49 12.00 -1.19 1.66
N LEU A 50 13.22 -1.53 2.09
CA LEU A 50 13.65 -1.20 3.43
C LEU A 50 14.64 -0.07 3.35
N HIS A 51 14.33 1.02 4.03
CA HIS A 51 15.25 2.14 4.14
C HIS A 51 15.63 2.23 5.59
N SER A 52 16.80 1.72 5.90
CA SER A 52 17.18 1.57 7.27
C SER A 52 16.27 0.51 7.87
N ARG A 53 15.45 0.89 8.84
CA ARG A 53 14.51 -0.07 9.41
C ARG A 53 13.09 0.28 9.00
N PHE A 54 12.91 1.21 8.09
CA PHE A 54 11.57 1.63 7.71
C PHE A 54 11.15 0.95 6.44
N VAL A 55 9.92 0.45 6.44
CA VAL A 55 9.34 -0.16 5.25
C VAL A 55 8.67 0.92 4.44
N GLN A 56 8.94 0.93 3.15
CA GLN A 56 8.31 1.89 2.26
C GLN A 56 7.80 1.18 1.02
N TYR A 57 6.70 1.68 0.50
CA TYR A 57 6.07 1.13 -0.70
C TYR A 57 6.04 2.21 -1.76
N HIS A 58 6.41 1.86 -2.98
CA HIS A 58 6.30 2.79 -4.09
C HIS A 58 4.89 2.69 -4.66
N ILE A 59 4.30 3.83 -4.98
CA ILE A 59 2.93 3.86 -5.48
C ILE A 59 2.76 2.97 -6.71
N ASP A 60 3.71 3.00 -7.62
CA ASP A 60 3.62 2.20 -8.84
C ASP A 60 3.60 0.70 -8.51
N ASP A 61 4.34 0.29 -7.50
CA ASP A 61 4.35 -1.11 -7.09
C ASP A 61 3.01 -1.50 -6.48
N LEU A 62 2.39 -0.59 -5.75
CA LEU A 62 1.07 -0.86 -5.18
C LEU A 62 0.04 -1.00 -6.29
N ASP A 63 0.11 -0.14 -7.28
CA ASP A 63 -0.82 -0.21 -8.39
C ASP A 63 -0.65 -1.50 -9.17
N ALA A 64 0.59 -1.89 -9.43
CA ALA A 64 0.86 -3.10 -10.18
C ALA A 64 0.34 -4.33 -9.44
N TRP A 65 0.58 -4.36 -8.13
CA TRP A 65 0.12 -5.48 -7.32
C TRP A 65 -1.41 -5.56 -7.31
N SER A 66 -2.04 -4.41 -7.17
CA SER A 66 -3.50 -4.36 -7.13
C SER A 66 -4.09 -4.80 -8.46
N LYS A 67 -3.50 -4.37 -9.55
CA LYS A 67 -3.97 -4.76 -10.86
C LYS A 67 -3.83 -6.25 -11.08
N ALA A 68 -2.71 -6.80 -10.68
CA ALA A 68 -2.47 -8.22 -10.86
C ALA A 68 -3.50 -9.05 -10.10
N ARG A 69 -3.89 -8.57 -8.94
CA ARG A 69 -4.88 -9.30 -8.17
C ARG A 69 -6.27 -9.17 -8.78
N SER A 70 -6.58 -8.02 -9.33
CA SER A 70 -7.92 -7.82 -9.83
C SER A 70 -8.15 -8.54 -11.15
N VAL A 71 -7.11 -8.91 -11.82
CA VAL A 71 -7.28 -9.60 -13.07
C VAL A 71 -7.99 -10.92 -12.86
N GLY A 72 -7.49 -11.71 -11.98
CA GLY A 72 -8.11 -12.95 -11.77
C GLY A 72 -9.42 -12.80 -11.08
N GLY A 73 -9.54 -11.75 -10.36
CA GLY A 73 -10.69 -11.67 -9.58
C GLY A 73 -11.80 -11.03 -10.21
N SER A 74 -11.62 -10.82 -11.40
CA SER A 74 -12.63 -10.12 -11.97
C SER A 74 -13.87 -10.66 -11.49
N ASP A 75 -13.69 -11.53 -11.08
CA ASP A 75 -14.71 -11.82 -10.63
C ASP A 75 -14.88 -11.38 -9.45
N HIS A 76 -14.52 -10.85 -9.10
CA HIS A 76 -14.65 -10.29 -8.09
C HIS A 76 -15.39 -9.55 -7.88
N ALA A 77 -15.52 -9.56 -8.10
CA ALA A 77 -15.99 -8.95 -7.89
C ALA A 77 -16.65 -8.90 -7.30
N PRO A 78 -16.90 -9.08 -6.93
CA PRO A 78 -17.40 -8.91 -6.29
C PRO A 78 -17.58 -8.62 -5.58
N ALA A 79 -17.29 -8.55 -5.38
CA ALA A 79 -17.47 -8.38 -4.80
C ALA A 79 -17.78 -8.33 -4.51
#